data_b61712e0886ef4457f53425d46f6a3f9
#
_entry.id   b61712e0886ef4457f53425d46f6a3f9
#
_cell.length_a   1.000
_cell.length_b   1.000
_cell.length_c   1.000
_cell.angle_alpha   90.00
_cell.angle_beta   90.00
_cell.angle_gamma   90.00
#
_symmetry.space_group_name_H-M   'P 1'
#
loop_
_entity.id
_entity.type
_entity.pdbx_description
1 polymer ?
#
loop_
_entity_poly.entity_id
_entity_poly.type
_entity_poly.pdbx_seq_one_letter_code
_entity_poly.pdbx_strand_id
1 'polypeptide(L)'
;MKRKLAFLLMLCFGWSFFLNGCGGTLPETDDRLQVVCTIFPEYDWARQLTQGVDNVDLTLLVKNGTDLHSYQPSVRDIAMIARADVFCYVGGVSDTWVNDVLDTTENRTAQLVSMAEAADADEEVLAEGMQAEHEHEHEHDHHDDESDSHEEPPELDEHVWLSLRRAALACTAMKEALCKADPAHEDIYNQNCTDYLRKLQKLDSDFTEMTSQAARDTIVVADRFPFRYLAEDYGLTYYAAFPGCSAETEASFETIVFLSEKVESLHLPCVLVTEGSNSSLAKTILENAGSDGKILTLQSLQAVSQKEIDTGVTYLSKMQENYDVLKQALNS
;
A
#
# COMPACT_ATOMS: atom_id res chain seq x y z
N MET A 1 34.27 29.37 -69.60
CA MET A 1 34.63 28.50 -68.41
C MET A 1 34.62 29.24 -67.08
N LYS A 2 35.01 30.52 -67.00
CA LYS A 2 35.07 31.26 -65.70
C LYS A 2 33.72 31.57 -65.05
N ARG A 3 32.59 31.64 -65.78
CA ARG A 3 31.27 31.89 -65.23
C ARG A 3 30.57 30.65 -64.61
N LYS A 4 30.95 29.44 -65.05
CA LYS A 4 30.37 28.18 -64.44
C LYS A 4 31.03 27.78 -63.13
N LEU A 5 32.32 28.24 -62.95
CA LEU A 5 33.04 27.96 -61.70
C LEU A 5 32.56 28.83 -60.53
N ALA A 6 32.15 30.09 -60.83
CA ALA A 6 31.60 30.99 -59.82
C ALA A 6 30.20 30.49 -59.27
N PHE A 7 29.41 29.86 -60.13
CA PHE A 7 28.10 29.30 -59.73
C PHE A 7 28.22 28.02 -58.86
N LEU A 8 29.23 27.21 -59.10
CA LEU A 8 29.53 26.03 -58.37
C LEU A 8 30.05 26.33 -56.92
N LEU A 9 30.86 27.40 -56.80
CA LEU A 9 31.37 27.90 -55.52
C LEU A 9 30.27 28.56 -54.68
N MET A 10 29.27 29.18 -55.30
CA MET A 10 28.11 29.76 -54.57
C MET A 10 27.10 28.69 -54.03
N LEU A 11 27.00 27.53 -54.71
CA LEU A 11 26.18 26.42 -54.26
C LEU A 11 26.82 25.67 -53.07
N CYS A 12 28.13 25.61 -52.98
CA CYS A 12 28.82 24.98 -51.84
C CYS A 12 28.80 25.84 -50.59
N PHE A 13 28.67 27.17 -50.68
CA PHE A 13 28.58 28.05 -49.51
C PHE A 13 27.18 28.15 -48.95
N GLY A 14 26.14 27.84 -49.75
CA GLY A 14 24.74 27.83 -49.31
C GLY A 14 24.36 26.59 -48.49
N TRP A 15 25.12 25.49 -48.51
CA TRP A 15 24.80 24.27 -47.81
C TRP A 15 25.49 24.10 -46.47
N SER A 16 26.43 24.99 -46.14
CA SER A 16 27.15 24.98 -44.86
C SER A 16 26.38 25.65 -43.69
N PHE A 17 25.20 26.24 -43.93
CA PHE A 17 24.44 26.95 -42.91
C PHE A 17 23.26 26.12 -42.32
N PHE A 18 23.07 24.86 -42.76
CA PHE A 18 22.01 23.99 -42.20
C PHE A 18 22.49 22.91 -41.21
N LEU A 19 23.73 22.99 -40.76
CA LEU A 19 24.24 22.19 -39.66
C LEU A 19 24.26 23.02 -38.34
N ASN A 20 23.20 23.78 -38.07
CA ASN A 20 22.84 24.05 -36.70
C ASN A 20 22.23 22.77 -36.17
N GLY A 21 23.08 21.92 -35.61
CA GLY A 21 22.65 20.79 -34.81
C GLY A 21 21.64 21.30 -33.76
N CYS A 22 20.46 20.72 -33.73
CA CYS A 22 19.72 20.65 -32.52
C CYS A 22 20.69 20.07 -31.46
N GLY A 23 21.35 20.92 -30.72
CA GLY A 23 21.82 20.59 -29.41
C GLY A 23 20.55 20.27 -28.63
N GLY A 24 20.17 18.99 -28.60
CA GLY A 24 19.28 18.51 -27.60
C GLY A 24 19.95 18.90 -26.29
N THR A 25 19.41 19.90 -25.61
CA THR A 25 19.67 20.09 -24.19
C THR A 25 19.40 18.72 -23.59
N LEU A 26 20.43 18.09 -23.04
CA LEU A 26 20.26 16.98 -22.13
C LEU A 26 19.16 17.47 -21.18
N PRO A 27 18.12 16.65 -20.87
CA PRO A 27 17.15 17.06 -19.90
C PRO A 27 17.94 17.56 -18.69
N GLU A 28 17.66 18.81 -18.26
CA GLU A 28 18.21 19.34 -17.02
C GLU A 28 18.03 18.23 -15.99
N THR A 29 19.11 17.85 -15.34
CA THR A 29 19.04 16.98 -14.17
C THR A 29 18.07 17.69 -13.22
N ASP A 30 16.94 17.10 -12.97
CA ASP A 30 15.98 17.64 -12.01
C ASP A 30 16.66 17.56 -10.64
N ASP A 31 17.14 18.72 -10.14
CA ASP A 31 17.86 18.80 -8.87
C ASP A 31 16.91 18.59 -7.65
N ARG A 32 15.64 18.26 -7.89
CA ARG A 32 14.69 17.97 -6.85
C ARG A 32 14.88 16.56 -6.30
N LEU A 33 14.71 16.42 -4.99
CA LEU A 33 14.69 15.12 -4.34
C LEU A 33 13.49 14.31 -4.87
N GLN A 34 13.78 13.19 -5.55
CA GLN A 34 12.78 12.33 -6.16
C GLN A 34 12.38 11.23 -5.16
N VAL A 35 11.18 11.32 -4.61
CA VAL A 35 10.63 10.32 -3.67
C VAL A 35 9.48 9.58 -4.34
N VAL A 36 9.64 8.27 -4.53
CA VAL A 36 8.65 7.39 -5.16
C VAL A 36 8.07 6.48 -4.08
N CYS A 37 6.74 6.36 -4.05
CA CYS A 37 6.01 5.54 -3.11
C CYS A 37 5.04 4.62 -3.86
N THR A 38 4.91 3.36 -3.43
CA THR A 38 3.99 2.42 -4.09
C THR A 38 2.54 2.71 -3.73
N ILE A 39 2.21 2.89 -2.47
CA ILE A 39 0.82 3.07 -2.00
C ILE A 39 0.59 4.40 -1.26
N PHE A 40 -0.68 4.72 -1.07
CA PHE A 40 -1.09 5.98 -0.42
C PHE A 40 -0.53 6.21 1.00
N PRO A 41 -0.50 5.23 1.92
CA PRO A 41 0.10 5.44 3.24
C PRO A 41 1.52 6.00 3.17
N GLU A 42 2.39 5.38 2.38
CA GLU A 42 3.78 5.81 2.17
C GLU A 42 3.85 7.22 1.59
N TYR A 43 3.04 7.47 0.57
CA TYR A 43 2.96 8.78 -0.08
C TYR A 43 2.54 9.87 0.88
N ASP A 44 1.53 9.63 1.72
CA ASP A 44 1.10 10.62 2.71
C ASP A 44 2.16 10.85 3.79
N TRP A 45 2.81 9.77 4.26
CA TRP A 45 3.90 9.92 5.22
C TRP A 45 5.07 10.72 4.63
N ALA A 46 5.49 10.43 3.39
CA ALA A 46 6.50 11.22 2.70
C ALA A 46 6.09 12.70 2.60
N ARG A 47 4.82 12.98 2.24
CA ARG A 47 4.25 14.34 2.19
C ARG A 47 4.31 15.05 3.54
N GLN A 48 4.03 14.34 4.64
CA GLN A 48 4.10 14.92 5.99
C GLN A 48 5.54 15.18 6.42
N LEU A 49 6.45 14.25 6.13
CA LEU A 49 7.86 14.34 6.53
C LEU A 49 8.62 15.41 5.75
N THR A 50 8.25 15.66 4.49
CA THR A 50 8.90 16.63 3.61
C THR A 50 8.24 18.02 3.66
N GLN A 51 7.27 18.23 4.53
CA GLN A 51 6.57 19.53 4.63
C GLN A 51 7.57 20.66 4.95
N GLY A 52 7.52 21.73 4.15
CA GLY A 52 8.41 22.89 4.29
C GLY A 52 9.74 22.76 3.55
N VAL A 53 9.93 21.69 2.77
CA VAL A 53 11.05 21.54 1.83
C VAL A 53 10.52 21.70 0.41
N ASP A 54 10.89 22.79 -0.25
CA ASP A 54 10.33 23.16 -1.57
C ASP A 54 10.90 22.31 -2.74
N ASN A 55 12.03 21.65 -2.51
CA ASN A 55 12.75 20.93 -3.55
C ASN A 55 12.51 19.41 -3.51
N VAL A 56 11.25 18.98 -3.35
CA VAL A 56 10.85 17.57 -3.31
C VAL A 56 9.80 17.29 -4.36
N ASP A 57 9.95 16.18 -5.08
CA ASP A 57 8.98 15.65 -6.02
C ASP A 57 8.49 14.29 -5.52
N LEU A 58 7.20 14.24 -5.14
CA LEU A 58 6.58 13.05 -4.58
C LEU A 58 5.75 12.34 -5.65
N THR A 59 6.04 11.07 -5.87
CA THR A 59 5.29 10.22 -6.82
C THR A 59 4.60 9.07 -6.10
N LEU A 60 3.29 8.93 -6.34
CA LEU A 60 2.52 7.75 -5.97
C LEU A 60 2.37 6.85 -7.21
N LEU A 61 2.66 5.55 -7.11
CA LEU A 61 2.55 4.61 -8.22
C LEU A 61 1.14 4.01 -8.33
N VAL A 62 0.66 3.34 -7.28
CA VAL A 62 -0.67 2.70 -7.25
C VAL A 62 -1.73 3.76 -7.00
N LYS A 63 -2.58 4.03 -8.00
CA LYS A 63 -3.55 5.15 -8.00
C LYS A 63 -4.96 4.67 -8.33
N ASN A 64 -5.94 5.52 -7.98
CA ASN A 64 -7.31 5.41 -8.47
C ASN A 64 -8.03 4.10 -8.13
N GLY A 65 -7.77 3.54 -6.96
CA GLY A 65 -8.43 2.32 -6.51
C GLY A 65 -7.91 1.06 -7.22
N THR A 66 -6.71 1.12 -7.81
CA THR A 66 -6.04 -0.10 -8.28
C THR A 66 -5.72 -0.97 -7.07
N ASP A 67 -6.07 -2.25 -7.15
CA ASP A 67 -5.73 -3.22 -6.12
C ASP A 67 -4.22 -3.46 -6.13
N LEU A 68 -3.58 -3.32 -4.96
CA LEU A 68 -2.15 -3.50 -4.78
C LEU A 68 -1.70 -4.91 -5.24
N HIS A 69 -2.47 -5.95 -4.86
CA HIS A 69 -2.14 -7.34 -5.17
C HIS A 69 -2.20 -7.68 -6.67
N SER A 70 -2.83 -6.84 -7.49
CA SER A 70 -2.88 -6.99 -8.95
C SER A 70 -2.05 -5.96 -9.71
N TYR A 71 -1.35 -5.08 -8.99
CA TYR A 71 -0.57 -4.03 -9.62
C TYR A 71 0.67 -4.56 -10.33
N GLN A 72 0.88 -4.09 -11.57
CA GLN A 72 2.09 -4.34 -12.34
C GLN A 72 2.68 -3.00 -12.80
N PRO A 73 3.97 -2.73 -12.55
CA PRO A 73 4.57 -1.46 -12.90
C PRO A 73 4.62 -1.27 -14.42
N SER A 74 4.23 -0.09 -14.88
CA SER A 74 4.42 0.31 -16.27
C SER A 74 5.89 0.66 -16.55
N VAL A 75 6.28 0.73 -17.83
CA VAL A 75 7.62 1.22 -18.22
C VAL A 75 7.90 2.63 -17.65
N ARG A 76 6.87 3.45 -17.49
CA ARG A 76 7.00 4.77 -16.88
C ARG A 76 7.29 4.67 -15.39
N ASP A 77 6.62 3.77 -14.68
CA ASP A 77 6.84 3.57 -13.25
C ASP A 77 8.26 3.05 -12.98
N ILE A 78 8.73 2.10 -13.79
CA ILE A 78 10.11 1.61 -13.75
C ILE A 78 11.11 2.76 -13.97
N ALA A 79 10.85 3.64 -14.94
CA ALA A 79 11.71 4.79 -15.19
C ALA A 79 11.70 5.83 -14.06
N MET A 80 10.60 5.97 -13.30
CA MET A 80 10.53 6.81 -12.10
C MET A 80 11.32 6.19 -10.95
N ILE A 81 11.15 4.89 -10.69
CA ILE A 81 11.93 4.15 -9.69
C ILE A 81 13.42 4.22 -9.97
N ALA A 82 13.82 4.05 -11.24
CA ALA A 82 15.22 4.13 -11.66
C ALA A 82 15.87 5.50 -11.40
N ARG A 83 15.11 6.55 -11.15
CA ARG A 83 15.61 7.91 -10.88
C ARG A 83 15.32 8.37 -9.45
N ALA A 84 14.68 7.54 -8.65
CA ALA A 84 14.34 7.87 -7.29
C ALA A 84 15.60 8.06 -6.43
N ASP A 85 15.60 9.07 -5.56
CA ASP A 85 16.56 9.22 -4.48
C ASP A 85 16.11 8.42 -3.26
N VAL A 86 14.78 8.34 -3.05
CA VAL A 86 14.15 7.50 -2.04
C VAL A 86 13.02 6.72 -2.70
N PHE A 87 13.00 5.40 -2.53
CA PHE A 87 11.94 4.54 -3.00
C PHE A 87 11.34 3.77 -1.81
N CYS A 88 10.06 4.03 -1.54
CA CYS A 88 9.28 3.38 -0.49
C CYS A 88 8.33 2.36 -1.12
N TYR A 89 8.29 1.16 -0.57
CA TYR A 89 7.46 0.07 -1.07
C TYR A 89 7.02 -0.84 0.08
N VAL A 90 5.97 -1.61 -0.16
CA VAL A 90 5.36 -2.46 0.88
C VAL A 90 6.32 -3.56 1.34
N GLY A 91 6.90 -4.31 0.41
CA GLY A 91 7.91 -5.33 0.70
C GLY A 91 7.35 -6.73 1.00
N GLY A 92 6.08 -6.98 0.64
CA GLY A 92 5.43 -8.29 0.74
C GLY A 92 5.22 -8.95 -0.61
N VAL A 93 4.24 -9.87 -0.68
CA VAL A 93 3.89 -10.62 -1.89
C VAL A 93 3.45 -9.71 -3.04
N SER A 94 2.80 -8.57 -2.73
CA SER A 94 2.34 -7.60 -3.72
C SER A 94 3.48 -6.87 -4.43
N ASP A 95 4.66 -6.83 -3.84
CA ASP A 95 5.82 -6.09 -4.33
C ASP A 95 6.96 -6.99 -4.84
N THR A 96 6.70 -8.26 -5.14
CA THR A 96 7.71 -9.21 -5.66
C THR A 96 8.41 -8.69 -6.92
N TRP A 97 7.69 -7.92 -7.75
CA TRP A 97 8.20 -7.24 -8.93
C TRP A 97 9.29 -6.20 -8.62
N VAL A 98 9.39 -5.69 -7.38
CA VAL A 98 10.37 -4.68 -6.98
C VAL A 98 11.79 -5.21 -7.15
N ASN A 99 12.07 -6.45 -6.77
CA ASN A 99 13.39 -7.05 -6.92
C ASN A 99 13.83 -7.06 -8.39
N ASP A 100 12.94 -7.46 -9.30
CA ASP A 100 13.22 -7.49 -10.74
C ASP A 100 13.51 -6.09 -11.29
N VAL A 101 12.79 -5.07 -10.82
CA VAL A 101 13.03 -3.68 -11.21
C VAL A 101 14.37 -3.19 -10.68
N LEU A 102 14.68 -3.43 -9.40
CA LEU A 102 15.94 -3.01 -8.78
C LEU A 102 17.16 -3.69 -9.43
N ASP A 103 17.03 -4.96 -9.81
CA ASP A 103 18.10 -5.71 -10.50
C ASP A 103 18.36 -5.17 -11.91
N THR A 104 17.33 -4.66 -12.57
CA THR A 104 17.44 -4.10 -13.94
C THR A 104 17.84 -2.64 -13.97
N THR A 105 17.72 -1.92 -12.85
CA THR A 105 18.07 -0.50 -12.76
C THR A 105 19.54 -0.32 -12.35
N GLU A 106 20.22 0.66 -12.94
CA GLU A 106 21.58 1.02 -12.57
C GLU A 106 21.66 1.93 -11.33
N ASN A 107 20.52 2.33 -10.77
CA ASN A 107 20.43 3.22 -9.61
C ASN A 107 20.79 2.49 -8.32
N ARG A 108 22.07 2.56 -7.95
CA ARG A 108 22.57 1.95 -6.71
C ARG A 108 22.70 2.93 -5.55
N THR A 109 22.26 4.17 -5.73
CA THR A 109 22.34 5.25 -4.73
C THR A 109 21.02 5.53 -4.05
N ALA A 110 19.89 5.05 -4.58
CA ALA A 110 18.59 5.20 -4.00
C ALA A 110 18.53 4.63 -2.58
N GLN A 111 17.89 5.36 -1.67
CA GLN A 111 17.54 4.83 -0.34
C GLN A 111 16.25 4.02 -0.49
N LEU A 112 16.32 2.74 -0.17
CA LEU A 112 15.18 1.82 -0.24
C LEU A 112 14.54 1.70 1.13
N VAL A 113 13.21 1.76 1.19
CA VAL A 113 12.42 1.60 2.42
C VAL A 113 11.34 0.58 2.17
N SER A 114 11.55 -0.64 2.64
CA SER A 114 10.51 -1.67 2.72
C SER A 114 9.71 -1.46 4.00
N MET A 115 8.39 -1.29 3.90
CA MET A 115 7.53 -1.16 5.08
C MET A 115 7.47 -2.45 5.89
N ALA A 116 7.37 -3.60 5.22
CA ALA A 116 7.33 -4.90 5.89
C ALA A 116 8.59 -5.13 6.72
N GLU A 117 9.77 -4.83 6.18
CA GLU A 117 11.04 -4.94 6.91
C GLU A 117 11.13 -3.91 8.04
N ALA A 118 10.82 -2.64 7.77
CA ALA A 118 10.94 -1.56 8.75
C ALA A 118 9.98 -1.72 9.94
N ALA A 119 8.88 -2.42 9.76
CA ALA A 119 7.82 -2.61 10.73
C ALA A 119 7.75 -4.03 11.31
N ASP A 120 8.77 -4.87 11.05
CA ASP A 120 8.83 -6.27 11.51
C ASP A 120 7.52 -7.02 11.17
N ALA A 121 7.23 -7.18 9.86
CA ALA A 121 6.02 -7.88 9.41
C ALA A 121 6.09 -9.36 9.85
N ASP A 122 4.96 -9.87 10.32
CA ASP A 122 4.78 -11.27 10.72
C ASP A 122 4.21 -12.11 9.57
N GLU A 123 4.34 -13.44 9.67
CA GLU A 123 3.71 -14.38 8.73
C GLU A 123 2.18 -14.24 8.74
N GLU A 124 1.53 -14.37 7.57
CA GLU A 124 0.08 -14.34 7.48
C GLU A 124 -0.55 -15.51 8.26
N VAL A 125 -1.64 -15.25 8.97
CA VAL A 125 -2.35 -16.23 9.78
C VAL A 125 -3.77 -16.37 9.30
N LEU A 126 -4.17 -17.61 8.99
CA LEU A 126 -5.58 -17.94 8.72
C LEU A 126 -6.36 -17.98 10.02
N ALA A 127 -7.35 -17.10 10.19
CA ALA A 127 -8.27 -17.16 11.31
C ALA A 127 -9.37 -18.19 11.07
N GLU A 128 -10.01 -18.63 12.18
CA GLU A 128 -11.11 -19.61 12.14
C GLU A 128 -12.23 -19.15 11.19
N GLY A 129 -12.59 -19.99 10.23
CA GLY A 129 -13.67 -19.76 9.26
C GLY A 129 -13.24 -19.00 8.00
N MET A 130 -11.99 -18.53 7.91
CA MET A 130 -11.46 -18.01 6.67
C MET A 130 -11.35 -19.10 5.62
N GLN A 131 -11.70 -18.75 4.40
CA GLN A 131 -11.49 -19.61 3.25
C GLN A 131 -10.02 -19.50 2.85
N ALA A 132 -9.29 -20.63 2.90
CA ALA A 132 -7.93 -20.71 2.33
C ALA A 132 -8.02 -20.65 0.79
N GLU A 133 -7.01 -20.08 0.17
CA GLU A 133 -6.86 -20.18 -1.28
C GLU A 133 -6.80 -21.67 -1.67
N HIS A 134 -7.61 -22.07 -2.66
CA HIS A 134 -7.54 -23.43 -3.17
C HIS A 134 -6.20 -23.60 -3.87
N GLU A 135 -5.33 -24.44 -3.30
CA GLU A 135 -4.24 -25.03 -4.08
C GLU A 135 -4.91 -25.69 -5.31
N HIS A 136 -4.60 -25.21 -6.50
CA HIS A 136 -4.99 -25.90 -7.73
C HIS A 136 -4.30 -27.25 -7.71
N GLU A 137 -5.03 -28.29 -7.25
CA GLU A 137 -4.62 -29.67 -7.46
C GLU A 137 -4.49 -29.89 -8.98
N HIS A 138 -3.29 -29.72 -9.47
CA HIS A 138 -2.92 -30.32 -10.74
C HIS A 138 -2.92 -31.84 -10.52
N GLU A 139 -3.96 -32.51 -11.01
CA GLU A 139 -3.93 -33.98 -11.19
C GLU A 139 -2.69 -34.34 -12.00
N HIS A 140 -1.61 -34.62 -11.31
CA HIS A 140 -0.46 -35.29 -11.90
C HIS A 140 -0.61 -36.79 -11.73
N ASP A 141 -0.78 -37.46 -12.86
CA ASP A 141 -0.62 -38.89 -13.01
C ASP A 141 0.67 -39.37 -12.31
N HIS A 142 0.53 -40.39 -11.48
CA HIS A 142 1.60 -41.00 -10.71
C HIS A 142 2.80 -41.39 -11.59
N HIS A 143 3.91 -40.69 -11.41
CA HIS A 143 5.23 -41.26 -11.59
C HIS A 143 6.00 -41.02 -10.27
N ASP A 144 6.44 -42.17 -9.69
CA ASP A 144 7.30 -42.21 -8.51
C ASP A 144 8.64 -41.52 -8.84
N ASP A 145 8.83 -40.32 -8.37
CA ASP A 145 10.15 -39.70 -8.17
C ASP A 145 10.12 -38.99 -6.82
N GLU A 146 11.16 -39.23 -6.01
CA GLU A 146 11.36 -38.61 -4.70
C GLU A 146 11.35 -37.10 -4.86
N SER A 147 10.21 -36.47 -4.62
CA SER A 147 10.07 -35.03 -4.62
C SER A 147 10.52 -34.48 -3.26
N ASP A 148 11.65 -33.81 -3.27
CA ASP A 148 12.01 -32.81 -2.25
C ASP A 148 10.81 -31.87 -2.12
N SER A 149 10.10 -31.96 -1.02
CA SER A 149 9.04 -31.00 -0.68
C SER A 149 9.71 -29.68 -0.39
N HIS A 150 9.82 -28.83 -1.39
CA HIS A 150 10.11 -27.41 -1.16
C HIS A 150 8.86 -26.82 -0.47
N GLU A 151 8.88 -26.78 0.85
CA GLU A 151 7.98 -25.92 1.61
C GLU A 151 8.31 -24.50 1.17
N GLU A 152 7.38 -23.85 0.44
CA GLU A 152 7.51 -22.42 0.16
C GLU A 152 7.56 -21.67 1.49
N PRO A 153 8.42 -20.63 1.60
CA PRO A 153 8.47 -19.84 2.82
C PRO A 153 7.09 -19.24 3.08
N PRO A 154 6.64 -19.19 4.35
CA PRO A 154 5.36 -18.63 4.68
C PRO A 154 5.26 -17.18 4.18
N GLU A 155 4.11 -16.83 3.63
CA GLU A 155 3.84 -15.49 3.14
C GLU A 155 3.78 -14.50 4.32
N LEU A 156 4.33 -13.29 4.12
CA LEU A 156 4.24 -12.22 5.12
C LEU A 156 2.90 -11.49 4.98
N ASP A 157 2.26 -11.19 6.11
CA ASP A 157 1.16 -10.23 6.12
C ASP A 157 1.73 -8.83 5.95
N GLU A 158 1.58 -8.29 4.77
CA GLU A 158 2.16 -7.02 4.35
C GLU A 158 1.40 -5.77 4.83
N HIS A 159 0.22 -5.94 5.48
CA HIS A 159 -0.70 -4.85 5.81
C HIS A 159 -0.28 -4.04 7.06
N VAL A 160 1.03 -3.89 7.27
CA VAL A 160 1.64 -3.23 8.43
C VAL A 160 1.19 -1.78 8.64
N TRP A 161 0.78 -1.09 7.56
CA TRP A 161 0.32 0.30 7.62
C TRP A 161 -1.00 0.49 8.36
N LEU A 162 -1.76 -0.59 8.62
CA LEU A 162 -3.01 -0.52 9.37
C LEU A 162 -2.79 -0.56 10.89
N SER A 163 -1.57 -0.83 11.35
CA SER A 163 -1.14 -0.61 12.73
C SER A 163 -0.52 0.79 12.86
N LEU A 164 -1.04 1.61 13.78
CA LEU A 164 -0.45 2.92 14.06
C LEU A 164 0.96 2.82 14.67
N ARG A 165 1.22 1.73 15.40
CA ARG A 165 2.53 1.42 16.00
C ARG A 165 3.55 1.06 14.93
N ARG A 166 3.18 0.19 13.99
CA ARG A 166 4.02 -0.21 12.86
C ARG A 166 4.21 0.94 11.86
N ALA A 167 3.18 1.75 11.62
CA ALA A 167 3.27 2.99 10.85
C ALA A 167 4.31 3.97 11.43
N ALA A 168 4.44 4.04 12.75
CA ALA A 168 5.46 4.88 13.39
C ALA A 168 6.89 4.38 13.11
N LEU A 169 7.11 3.06 13.05
CA LEU A 169 8.39 2.47 12.66
C LEU A 169 8.71 2.77 11.19
N ALA A 170 7.75 2.56 10.29
CA ALA A 170 7.90 2.86 8.87
C ALA A 170 8.20 4.36 8.62
N CYS A 171 7.49 5.28 9.29
CA CYS A 171 7.78 6.71 9.23
C CYS A 171 9.20 7.04 9.72
N THR A 172 9.69 6.33 10.73
CA THR A 172 11.06 6.51 11.24
C THR A 172 12.10 6.07 10.22
N ALA A 173 11.91 4.91 9.61
CA ALA A 173 12.79 4.41 8.55
C ALA A 173 12.79 5.34 7.32
N MET A 174 11.61 5.81 6.90
CA MET A 174 11.47 6.78 5.81
C MET A 174 12.20 8.08 6.11
N LYS A 175 12.06 8.64 7.33
CA LYS A 175 12.80 9.83 7.78
C LYS A 175 14.30 9.63 7.67
N GLU A 176 14.83 8.47 8.07
CA GLU A 176 16.26 8.15 7.96
C GLU A 176 16.73 8.10 6.51
N ALA A 177 15.92 7.54 5.62
CA ALA A 177 16.18 7.51 4.19
C ALA A 177 16.22 8.93 3.60
N LEU A 178 15.24 9.79 3.95
CA LEU A 178 15.20 11.20 3.54
C LEU A 178 16.45 11.97 4.03
N CYS A 179 16.85 11.81 5.30
CA CYS A 179 18.05 12.46 5.83
C CYS A 179 19.34 12.02 5.12
N LYS A 180 19.42 10.74 4.69
CA LYS A 180 20.58 10.24 3.92
C LYS A 180 20.59 10.77 2.49
N ALA A 181 19.42 10.87 1.84
CA ALA A 181 19.29 11.35 0.46
C ALA A 181 19.47 12.87 0.37
N ASP A 182 19.00 13.59 1.38
CA ASP A 182 19.05 15.07 1.44
C ASP A 182 19.47 15.57 2.83
N PRO A 183 20.78 15.50 3.14
CA PRO A 183 21.30 15.92 4.45
C PRO A 183 21.12 17.43 4.72
N ALA A 184 20.88 18.24 3.68
CA ALA A 184 20.71 19.68 3.85
C ALA A 184 19.43 20.05 4.61
N HIS A 185 18.41 19.17 4.59
CA HIS A 185 17.13 19.37 5.25
C HIS A 185 16.88 18.41 6.42
N GLU A 186 17.92 17.75 6.92
CA GLU A 186 17.84 16.76 8.00
C GLU A 186 17.06 17.27 9.23
N ASP A 187 17.31 18.51 9.66
CA ASP A 187 16.63 19.10 10.81
C ASP A 187 15.10 19.21 10.59
N ILE A 188 14.68 19.55 9.35
CA ILE A 188 13.25 19.64 8.99
C ILE A 188 12.62 18.25 9.03
N TYR A 189 13.24 17.24 8.43
CA TYR A 189 12.75 15.86 8.44
C TYR A 189 12.62 15.31 9.86
N ASN A 190 13.62 15.55 10.70
CA ASN A 190 13.61 15.12 12.10
C ASN A 190 12.48 15.79 12.89
N GLN A 191 12.26 17.10 12.72
CA GLN A 191 11.19 17.82 13.37
C GLN A 191 9.80 17.35 12.90
N ASN A 192 9.60 17.26 11.59
CA ASN A 192 8.34 16.80 11.01
C ASN A 192 7.99 15.37 11.45
N CYS A 193 8.98 14.47 11.44
CA CYS A 193 8.79 13.11 11.92
C CYS A 193 8.39 13.09 13.39
N THR A 194 9.09 13.84 14.25
CA THR A 194 8.77 13.95 15.68
C THR A 194 7.32 14.42 15.88
N ASP A 195 6.88 15.42 15.13
CA ASP A 195 5.53 15.97 15.26
C ASP A 195 4.48 15.01 14.71
N TYR A 196 4.80 14.26 13.64
CA TYR A 196 3.90 13.27 13.07
C TYR A 196 3.76 12.04 13.98
N LEU A 197 4.85 11.56 14.56
CA LEU A 197 4.83 10.45 15.52
C LEU A 197 3.97 10.76 16.74
N ARG A 198 3.94 12.01 17.23
CA ARG A 198 3.03 12.42 18.31
C ARG A 198 1.56 12.31 17.90
N LYS A 199 1.23 12.61 16.64
CA LYS A 199 -0.15 12.49 16.14
C LYS A 199 -0.56 11.01 16.02
N LEU A 200 0.35 10.15 15.53
CA LEU A 200 0.12 8.69 15.50
C LEU A 200 -0.09 8.15 16.92
N GLN A 201 0.79 8.48 17.86
CA GLN A 201 0.69 8.05 19.25
C GLN A 201 -0.61 8.53 19.92
N LYS A 202 -1.07 9.75 19.62
CA LYS A 202 -2.35 10.25 20.14
C LYS A 202 -3.51 9.38 19.66
N LEU A 203 -3.57 9.07 18.37
CA LEU A 203 -4.62 8.25 17.79
C LEU A 203 -4.53 6.79 18.30
N ASP A 204 -3.33 6.23 18.44
CA ASP A 204 -3.11 4.90 19.06
C ASP A 204 -3.65 4.85 20.50
N SER A 205 -3.39 5.91 21.28
CA SER A 205 -3.93 6.01 22.64
C SER A 205 -5.47 6.10 22.64
N ASP A 206 -6.06 6.84 21.69
CA ASP A 206 -7.52 6.95 21.56
C ASP A 206 -8.16 5.59 21.20
N PHE A 207 -7.56 4.82 20.28
CA PHE A 207 -7.97 3.45 19.97
C PHE A 207 -7.91 2.54 21.23
N THR A 208 -6.77 2.58 21.94
CA THR A 208 -6.55 1.78 23.15
C THR A 208 -7.61 2.11 24.23
N GLU A 209 -7.89 3.38 24.46
CA GLU A 209 -8.91 3.81 25.40
C GLU A 209 -10.30 3.34 24.95
N MET A 210 -10.65 3.55 23.69
CA MET A 210 -11.96 3.19 23.13
C MET A 210 -12.21 1.69 23.24
N THR A 211 -11.24 0.84 22.86
CA THR A 211 -11.41 -0.62 22.91
C THR A 211 -11.46 -1.15 24.34
N SER A 212 -10.68 -0.58 25.26
CA SER A 212 -10.69 -0.95 26.68
C SER A 212 -12.04 -0.69 27.39
N GLN A 213 -12.83 0.24 26.86
CA GLN A 213 -14.14 0.65 27.39
C GLN A 213 -15.30 0.11 26.55
N ALA A 214 -15.02 -0.61 25.47
CA ALA A 214 -16.03 -1.10 24.54
C ALA A 214 -16.93 -2.18 25.19
N ALA A 215 -18.18 -2.24 24.77
CA ALA A 215 -19.12 -3.26 25.21
C ALA A 215 -18.80 -4.67 24.65
N ARG A 216 -18.04 -4.72 23.56
CA ARG A 216 -17.60 -5.93 22.84
C ARG A 216 -16.16 -5.80 22.40
N ASP A 217 -15.53 -6.92 22.13
CA ASP A 217 -14.17 -7.04 21.59
C ASP A 217 -14.12 -7.78 20.24
N THR A 218 -15.28 -8.14 19.68
CA THR A 218 -15.36 -9.03 18.53
C THR A 218 -16.02 -8.35 17.33
N ILE A 219 -15.42 -8.55 16.15
CA ILE A 219 -15.90 -8.05 14.86
C ILE A 219 -16.03 -9.19 13.84
N VAL A 220 -16.97 -9.04 12.90
CA VAL A 220 -17.11 -9.90 11.71
C VAL A 220 -16.91 -9.05 10.47
N VAL A 221 -16.02 -9.49 9.58
CA VAL A 221 -15.70 -8.84 8.32
C VAL A 221 -16.09 -9.73 7.14
N ALA A 222 -17.09 -9.32 6.39
CA ALA A 222 -17.58 -10.05 5.21
C ALA A 222 -16.79 -9.65 3.96
N ASP A 223 -15.49 -9.75 4.03
CA ASP A 223 -14.56 -9.36 2.99
C ASP A 223 -13.16 -9.93 3.28
N ARG A 224 -12.13 -9.50 2.50
CA ARG A 224 -10.72 -9.67 2.85
C ARG A 224 -10.41 -8.94 4.15
N PHE A 225 -9.46 -9.48 4.91
CA PHE A 225 -9.12 -8.94 6.24
C PHE A 225 -7.67 -8.44 6.33
N PRO A 226 -7.35 -7.26 5.79
CA PRO A 226 -6.04 -6.65 5.94
C PRO A 226 -5.79 -6.05 7.34
N PHE A 227 -6.75 -6.14 8.27
CA PHE A 227 -6.75 -5.41 9.55
C PHE A 227 -6.17 -6.23 10.72
N ARG A 228 -5.41 -7.31 10.45
CA ARG A 228 -4.87 -8.18 11.49
C ARG A 228 -4.07 -7.40 12.53
N TYR A 229 -3.09 -6.62 12.11
CA TYR A 229 -2.26 -5.84 13.03
C TYR A 229 -3.06 -4.81 13.85
N LEU A 230 -4.07 -4.18 13.23
CA LEU A 230 -4.98 -3.30 13.95
C LEU A 230 -5.77 -4.07 15.01
N ALA A 231 -6.27 -5.26 14.69
CA ALA A 231 -7.01 -6.09 15.64
C ALA A 231 -6.11 -6.54 16.79
N GLU A 232 -4.90 -6.99 16.51
CA GLU A 232 -3.91 -7.41 17.51
C GLU A 232 -3.49 -6.26 18.43
N ASP A 233 -3.21 -5.07 17.86
CA ASP A 233 -2.81 -3.88 18.62
C ASP A 233 -3.82 -3.49 19.70
N TYR A 234 -5.10 -3.71 19.44
CA TYR A 234 -6.19 -3.29 20.35
C TYR A 234 -6.98 -4.43 20.96
N GLY A 235 -6.47 -5.69 20.85
CA GLY A 235 -7.02 -6.86 21.50
C GLY A 235 -8.40 -7.25 20.98
N LEU A 236 -8.66 -7.04 19.68
CA LEU A 236 -9.93 -7.42 19.06
C LEU A 236 -9.88 -8.86 18.57
N THR A 237 -10.93 -9.61 18.85
CA THR A 237 -11.23 -10.88 18.20
C THR A 237 -11.91 -10.61 16.86
N TYR A 238 -11.55 -11.36 15.84
CA TYR A 238 -12.12 -11.16 14.51
C TYR A 238 -12.43 -12.47 13.82
N TYR A 239 -13.46 -12.44 12.97
CA TYR A 239 -13.81 -13.46 12.00
C TYR A 239 -13.97 -12.79 10.64
N ALA A 240 -13.42 -13.39 9.59
CA ALA A 240 -13.47 -12.80 8.26
C ALA A 240 -13.68 -13.85 7.17
N ALA A 241 -14.12 -13.40 6.00
CA ALA A 241 -14.37 -14.30 4.89
C ALA A 241 -13.06 -14.79 4.25
N PHE A 242 -12.06 -13.90 4.11
CA PHE A 242 -10.82 -14.18 3.40
C PHE A 242 -9.61 -13.59 4.11
N PRO A 243 -8.41 -14.16 3.92
CA PRO A 243 -7.15 -13.51 4.30
C PRO A 243 -6.97 -12.14 3.64
N GLY A 244 -6.04 -11.34 4.17
CA GLY A 244 -5.78 -9.98 3.68
C GLY A 244 -5.32 -9.94 2.23
N CYS A 245 -4.40 -10.84 1.85
CA CYS A 245 -3.79 -10.92 0.53
C CYS A 245 -4.58 -11.76 -0.48
N SER A 246 -5.71 -12.38 -0.08
CA SER A 246 -6.48 -13.28 -0.93
C SER A 246 -7.00 -12.62 -2.21
N ALA A 247 -6.88 -13.34 -3.33
CA ALA A 247 -7.52 -12.98 -4.60
C ALA A 247 -8.98 -13.41 -4.68
N GLU A 248 -9.47 -14.23 -3.72
CA GLU A 248 -10.82 -14.76 -3.69
C GLU A 248 -11.87 -13.64 -3.50
N THR A 249 -12.98 -13.76 -4.19
CA THR A 249 -14.10 -12.81 -4.15
C THR A 249 -15.45 -13.47 -3.84
N GLU A 250 -15.53 -14.81 -3.85
CA GLU A 250 -16.73 -15.58 -3.61
C GLU A 250 -16.52 -16.54 -2.43
N ALA A 251 -17.20 -16.26 -1.33
CA ALA A 251 -17.13 -17.10 -0.13
C ALA A 251 -17.84 -18.44 -0.34
N SER A 252 -17.27 -19.50 0.22
CA SER A 252 -17.89 -20.81 0.27
C SER A 252 -19.17 -20.79 1.09
N PHE A 253 -20.04 -21.79 0.89
CA PHE A 253 -21.25 -21.93 1.69
C PHE A 253 -20.92 -22.11 3.18
N GLU A 254 -19.88 -22.86 3.49
CA GLU A 254 -19.39 -23.11 4.84
C GLU A 254 -18.97 -21.81 5.54
N THR A 255 -18.21 -20.96 4.84
CA THR A 255 -17.79 -19.64 5.34
C THR A 255 -18.98 -18.74 5.63
N ILE A 256 -19.97 -18.72 4.72
CA ILE A 256 -21.20 -17.93 4.92
C ILE A 256 -21.97 -18.39 6.15
N VAL A 257 -22.17 -19.71 6.31
CA VAL A 257 -22.88 -20.29 7.48
C VAL A 257 -22.12 -19.96 8.76
N PHE A 258 -20.80 -20.20 8.78
CA PHE A 258 -19.96 -19.93 9.94
C PHE A 258 -20.05 -18.46 10.41
N LEU A 259 -19.87 -17.51 9.49
CA LEU A 259 -19.94 -16.07 9.82
C LEU A 259 -21.34 -15.65 10.27
N SER A 260 -22.41 -16.25 9.67
CA SER A 260 -23.78 -15.99 10.09
C SER A 260 -24.05 -16.48 11.53
N GLU A 261 -23.55 -17.67 11.88
CA GLU A 261 -23.64 -18.22 13.24
C GLU A 261 -22.87 -17.36 14.26
N LYS A 262 -21.71 -16.78 13.88
CA LYS A 262 -20.97 -15.86 14.75
C LYS A 262 -21.75 -14.58 14.99
N VAL A 263 -22.35 -13.99 13.94
CA VAL A 263 -23.20 -12.79 14.06
C VAL A 263 -24.39 -13.04 14.98
N GLU A 264 -25.10 -14.18 14.81
CA GLU A 264 -26.25 -14.55 15.63
C GLU A 264 -25.87 -14.84 17.08
N SER A 265 -24.92 -15.77 17.30
CA SER A 265 -24.56 -16.26 18.65
C SER A 265 -23.92 -15.18 19.53
N LEU A 266 -23.15 -14.28 18.95
CA LEU A 266 -22.51 -13.14 19.63
C LEU A 266 -23.38 -11.88 19.66
N HIS A 267 -24.56 -11.92 19.05
CA HIS A 267 -25.48 -10.79 18.94
C HIS A 267 -24.79 -9.53 18.41
N LEU A 268 -24.03 -9.68 17.32
CA LEU A 268 -23.28 -8.56 16.76
C LEU A 268 -24.21 -7.58 16.05
N PRO A 269 -24.06 -6.27 16.31
CA PRO A 269 -24.95 -5.24 15.78
C PRO A 269 -24.66 -4.86 14.34
N CYS A 270 -23.56 -5.35 13.79
CA CYS A 270 -23.11 -5.02 12.44
C CYS A 270 -22.16 -6.08 11.88
N VAL A 271 -22.02 -6.04 10.55
CA VAL A 271 -20.99 -6.74 9.78
C VAL A 271 -20.16 -5.68 9.07
N LEU A 272 -18.85 -5.84 9.08
CA LEU A 272 -17.91 -4.93 8.46
C LEU A 272 -17.58 -5.39 7.03
N VAL A 273 -17.23 -4.45 6.19
CA VAL A 273 -16.69 -4.66 4.82
C VAL A 273 -15.53 -3.70 4.58
N THR A 274 -14.72 -3.93 3.55
CA THR A 274 -13.69 -3.01 3.09
C THR A 274 -14.28 -1.94 2.15
N GLU A 275 -13.57 -0.83 1.95
CA GLU A 275 -13.96 0.15 0.95
C GLU A 275 -14.00 -0.47 -0.46
N GLY A 276 -14.95 -0.03 -1.27
CA GLY A 276 -15.16 -0.59 -2.61
C GLY A 276 -15.97 -1.89 -2.66
N SER A 277 -16.25 -2.54 -1.53
CA SER A 277 -17.08 -3.73 -1.46
C SER A 277 -18.51 -3.47 -1.97
N ASN A 278 -19.07 -4.45 -2.70
CA ASN A 278 -20.47 -4.42 -3.10
C ASN A 278 -21.45 -4.78 -1.97
N SER A 279 -20.92 -5.17 -0.82
CA SER A 279 -21.65 -5.56 0.40
C SER A 279 -22.66 -6.70 0.22
N SER A 280 -22.60 -7.49 -0.85
CA SER A 280 -23.58 -8.58 -1.09
C SER A 280 -23.39 -9.72 -0.10
N LEU A 281 -22.13 -10.09 0.19
CA LEU A 281 -21.78 -11.10 1.17
C LEU A 281 -22.26 -10.71 2.58
N ALA A 282 -22.01 -9.45 2.98
CA ALA A 282 -22.45 -8.92 4.28
C ALA A 282 -23.98 -8.97 4.45
N LYS A 283 -24.73 -8.66 3.39
CA LYS A 283 -26.19 -8.79 3.41
C LYS A 283 -26.64 -10.23 3.58
N THR A 284 -26.04 -11.17 2.84
CA THR A 284 -26.36 -12.59 2.95
C THR A 284 -26.07 -13.12 4.36
N ILE A 285 -24.96 -12.72 4.98
CA ILE A 285 -24.60 -13.10 6.34
C ILE A 285 -25.63 -12.57 7.34
N LEU A 286 -26.03 -11.29 7.25
CA LEU A 286 -27.04 -10.70 8.13
C LEU A 286 -28.41 -11.37 7.97
N GLU A 287 -28.84 -11.63 6.71
CA GLU A 287 -30.09 -12.30 6.41
C GLU A 287 -30.13 -13.73 7.00
N ASN A 288 -29.05 -14.50 6.83
CA ASN A 288 -28.95 -15.86 7.38
C ASN A 288 -28.91 -15.86 8.93
N ALA A 289 -28.26 -14.85 9.53
CA ALA A 289 -28.24 -14.64 10.98
C ALA A 289 -29.60 -14.14 11.53
N GLY A 290 -30.58 -13.85 10.68
CA GLY A 290 -31.84 -13.25 11.12
C GLY A 290 -31.66 -11.88 11.77
N SER A 291 -30.59 -11.14 11.42
CA SER A 291 -30.20 -9.88 12.03
C SER A 291 -30.58 -8.70 11.13
N ASP A 292 -31.09 -7.63 11.74
CA ASP A 292 -31.31 -6.31 11.13
C ASP A 292 -30.09 -5.37 11.34
N GLY A 293 -28.92 -5.97 11.61
CA GLY A 293 -27.67 -5.28 11.84
C GLY A 293 -27.22 -4.40 10.67
N LYS A 294 -26.33 -3.47 10.96
CA LYS A 294 -25.80 -2.53 9.96
C LYS A 294 -24.60 -3.13 9.22
N ILE A 295 -24.38 -2.65 8.01
CA ILE A 295 -23.11 -2.85 7.29
C ILE A 295 -22.30 -1.57 7.46
N LEU A 296 -21.08 -1.70 7.99
CA LEU A 296 -20.16 -0.59 8.18
C LEU A 296 -18.89 -0.85 7.37
N THR A 297 -18.22 0.23 6.94
CA THR A 297 -17.04 0.12 6.06
C THR A 297 -15.77 0.52 6.80
N LEU A 298 -14.78 -0.38 6.83
CA LEU A 298 -13.40 -0.08 7.23
C LEU A 298 -12.57 0.32 6.01
N GLN A 299 -11.63 1.22 6.22
CA GLN A 299 -10.71 1.70 5.18
C GLN A 299 -9.42 0.87 5.23
N SER A 300 -9.09 0.16 4.15
CA SER A 300 -7.79 -0.52 4.00
C SER A 300 -6.68 0.44 3.58
N LEU A 301 -7.04 1.63 3.14
CA LEU A 301 -6.16 2.69 2.62
C LEU A 301 -5.42 2.31 1.31
N GLN A 302 -5.76 1.18 0.69
CA GLN A 302 -5.19 0.77 -0.60
C GLN A 302 -5.86 1.50 -1.78
N ALA A 303 -7.15 1.80 -1.66
CA ALA A 303 -7.98 2.30 -2.76
C ALA A 303 -8.20 3.83 -2.73
N VAL A 304 -7.35 4.59 -2.04
CA VAL A 304 -7.48 6.05 -1.97
C VAL A 304 -7.26 6.66 -3.35
N SER A 305 -8.26 7.39 -3.84
CA SER A 305 -8.22 8.00 -5.16
C SER A 305 -7.42 9.30 -5.19
N GLN A 306 -6.88 9.65 -6.37
CA GLN A 306 -6.21 10.93 -6.57
C GLN A 306 -7.10 12.11 -6.17
N LYS A 307 -8.42 12.04 -6.45
CA LYS A 307 -9.38 13.07 -6.07
C LYS A 307 -9.46 13.27 -4.55
N GLU A 308 -9.43 12.21 -3.76
CA GLU A 308 -9.41 12.29 -2.29
C GLU A 308 -8.12 12.93 -1.81
N ILE A 309 -6.98 12.55 -2.40
CA ILE A 309 -5.67 13.16 -2.10
C ILE A 309 -5.70 14.67 -2.39
N ASP A 310 -6.22 15.08 -3.55
CA ASP A 310 -6.33 16.48 -3.96
C ASP A 310 -7.27 17.29 -3.05
N THR A 311 -8.24 16.64 -2.41
CA THR A 311 -9.15 17.28 -1.42
C THR A 311 -8.58 17.29 -0.01
N GLY A 312 -7.36 16.79 0.19
CA GLY A 312 -6.63 16.88 1.46
C GLY A 312 -6.83 15.68 2.38
N VAL A 313 -7.28 14.52 1.86
CA VAL A 313 -7.31 13.28 2.63
C VAL A 313 -5.89 12.92 3.08
N THR A 314 -5.77 12.45 4.32
CA THR A 314 -4.53 12.03 4.94
C THR A 314 -4.65 10.62 5.49
N TYR A 315 -3.53 9.95 5.71
CA TYR A 315 -3.47 8.66 6.40
C TYR A 315 -4.19 8.75 7.77
N LEU A 316 -3.86 9.78 8.57
CA LEU A 316 -4.51 9.98 9.87
C LEU A 316 -6.02 10.17 9.78
N SER A 317 -6.52 10.88 8.73
CA SER A 317 -7.96 11.07 8.57
C SER A 317 -8.67 9.75 8.26
N LYS A 318 -8.07 8.87 7.46
CA LYS A 318 -8.61 7.53 7.17
C LYS A 318 -8.55 6.60 8.39
N MET A 319 -7.47 6.65 9.16
CA MET A 319 -7.40 5.90 10.41
C MET A 319 -8.38 6.44 11.46
N GLN A 320 -8.69 7.73 11.45
CA GLN A 320 -9.76 8.29 12.29
C GLN A 320 -11.15 7.79 11.84
N GLU A 321 -11.40 7.65 10.53
CA GLU A 321 -12.63 7.01 10.03
C GLU A 321 -12.74 5.57 10.56
N ASN A 322 -11.64 4.79 10.54
CA ASN A 322 -11.60 3.44 11.11
C ASN A 322 -11.89 3.44 12.61
N TYR A 323 -11.34 4.39 13.37
CA TYR A 323 -11.66 4.57 14.78
C TYR A 323 -13.17 4.76 15.01
N ASP A 324 -13.80 5.65 14.25
CA ASP A 324 -15.21 5.97 14.40
C ASP A 324 -16.10 4.77 14.04
N VAL A 325 -15.73 4.02 13.00
CA VAL A 325 -16.42 2.78 12.58
C VAL A 325 -16.31 1.70 13.66
N LEU A 326 -15.09 1.44 14.17
CA LEU A 326 -14.89 0.45 15.23
C LEU A 326 -15.59 0.85 16.53
N LYS A 327 -15.55 2.12 16.90
CA LYS A 327 -16.30 2.63 18.06
C LYS A 327 -17.80 2.38 17.92
N GLN A 328 -18.35 2.55 16.72
CA GLN A 328 -19.75 2.22 16.46
C GLN A 328 -19.99 0.71 16.53
N ALA A 329 -19.14 -0.10 15.87
CA ALA A 329 -19.29 -1.55 15.82
C ALA A 329 -19.24 -2.20 17.21
N LEU A 330 -18.34 -1.75 18.07
CA LEU A 330 -18.10 -2.34 19.38
C LEU A 330 -19.06 -1.85 20.48
N ASN A 331 -19.79 -0.74 20.27
CA ASN A 331 -20.64 -0.11 21.30
C ASN A 331 -22.12 0.06 20.90
N SER A 332 -22.54 -0.47 19.75
CA SER A 332 -23.96 -0.39 19.31
C SER A 332 -24.85 -1.39 19.99
#